data_cfa36949695ac774fefe404251395bea
#
_entry.id   cfa36949695ac774fefe404251395bea
#
_cell.length_a   1.000
_cell.length_b   1.000
_cell.length_c   1.000
_cell.angle_alpha   90.00
_cell.angle_beta   90.00
_cell.angle_gamma   90.00
#
_symmetry.space_group_name_H-M   'P 1'
#
loop_
_entity.id
_entity.type
_entity.pdbx_description
1 polymer ?
#
loop_
_entity_poly.entity_id
_entity_poly.type
_entity_poly.pdbx_seq_one_letter_code
_entity_poly.pdbx_strand_id
1 'polypeptide(L)'
;MNINEEKLNRLGEFMSDRGYKLSLAESMPAGFFTSIWSLQTEAGNYLQGSIVCYAEDVKINVLNVPNSLIKQYSAESIEVTESMLEGLKILIPADIHIAVTGKAFSGCEDNNNTSAGDVFLCISFQNVLKSLKIHCNSRNAAEVFIESFNASLDLLESTIGVDSK
;
A
#
# COMPACT_ATOMS: atom_id res chain seq x y z
N MET A 1 17.05 -9.88 -1.55
CA MET A 1 15.71 -9.84 -2.17
C MET A 1 15.62 -8.62 -3.07
N ASN A 2 15.02 -8.73 -4.26
CA ASN A 2 14.95 -7.66 -5.26
C ASN A 2 13.49 -7.33 -5.60
N ILE A 3 13.27 -6.14 -6.12
CA ILE A 3 11.98 -5.75 -6.72
C ILE A 3 11.70 -6.63 -7.94
N ASN A 4 10.47 -7.08 -8.09
CA ASN A 4 10.01 -7.78 -9.29
C ASN A 4 9.77 -6.74 -10.42
N GLU A 5 10.86 -6.36 -11.09
CA GLU A 5 10.84 -5.34 -12.13
C GLU A 5 9.98 -5.75 -13.34
N GLU A 6 9.96 -7.03 -13.69
CA GLU A 6 9.15 -7.54 -14.80
C GLU A 6 7.64 -7.27 -14.52
N LYS A 7 7.17 -7.63 -13.33
CA LYS A 7 5.78 -7.39 -12.93
C LYS A 7 5.48 -5.91 -12.78
N LEU A 8 6.39 -5.14 -12.20
CA LEU A 8 6.27 -3.68 -12.08
C LEU A 8 6.08 -3.03 -13.46
N ASN A 9 6.92 -3.38 -14.42
CA ASN A 9 6.86 -2.81 -15.78
C ASN A 9 5.56 -3.22 -16.48
N ARG A 10 5.18 -4.48 -16.44
CA ARG A 10 3.94 -4.97 -17.04
C ARG A 10 2.69 -4.28 -16.47
N LEU A 11 2.63 -4.07 -15.16
CA LEU A 11 1.52 -3.38 -14.51
C LEU A 11 1.52 -1.87 -14.82
N GLY A 12 2.69 -1.24 -14.90
CA GLY A 12 2.83 0.16 -15.31
C GLY A 12 2.37 0.39 -16.76
N GLU A 13 2.83 -0.45 -17.69
CA GLU A 13 2.38 -0.45 -19.09
C GLU A 13 0.86 -0.65 -19.19
N PHE A 14 0.30 -1.63 -18.45
CA PHE A 14 -1.13 -1.87 -18.40
C PHE A 14 -1.92 -0.62 -17.97
N MET A 15 -1.46 0.09 -16.94
CA MET A 15 -2.11 1.33 -16.48
C MET A 15 -1.97 2.44 -17.52
N SER A 16 -0.77 2.63 -18.07
CA SER A 16 -0.48 3.64 -19.07
C SER A 16 -1.34 3.47 -20.33
N ASP A 17 -1.41 2.26 -20.89
CA ASP A 17 -2.14 1.93 -22.10
C ASP A 17 -3.66 2.14 -21.97
N ARG A 18 -4.20 2.00 -20.76
CA ARG A 18 -5.62 2.19 -20.48
C ARG A 18 -5.97 3.56 -19.92
N GLY A 19 -4.97 4.40 -19.68
CA GLY A 19 -5.15 5.72 -19.07
C GLY A 19 -5.58 5.67 -17.61
N TYR A 20 -5.41 4.53 -16.93
CA TYR A 20 -5.73 4.39 -15.50
C TYR A 20 -4.73 5.16 -14.65
N LYS A 21 -5.24 5.76 -13.57
CA LYS A 21 -4.45 6.52 -12.59
C LYS A 21 -4.27 5.73 -11.31
N LEU A 22 -3.10 5.86 -10.69
CA LEU A 22 -2.70 5.22 -9.44
C LEU A 22 -2.45 6.28 -8.38
N SER A 23 -3.03 6.09 -7.18
CA SER A 23 -2.65 6.85 -6.00
C SER A 23 -2.35 5.93 -4.80
N LEU A 24 -1.53 6.42 -3.86
CA LEU A 24 -1.06 5.60 -2.74
C LEU A 24 -1.20 6.33 -1.40
N ALA A 25 -1.53 5.58 -0.34
CA ALA A 25 -1.43 6.01 1.06
C ALA A 25 -0.47 5.08 1.80
N GLU A 26 0.65 5.62 2.24
CA GLU A 26 1.72 4.85 2.85
C GLU A 26 1.96 5.29 4.30
N SER A 27 1.79 4.36 5.25
CA SER A 27 2.31 4.51 6.60
C SER A 27 3.74 3.96 6.65
N MET A 28 3.96 2.73 7.03
CA MET A 28 5.09 1.94 6.62
C MET A 28 4.80 1.50 5.16
N PRO A 29 5.59 1.70 4.16
CA PRO A 29 7.02 2.00 4.11
C PRO A 29 7.41 3.46 3.78
N ALA A 30 6.63 4.44 4.19
CA ALA A 30 7.02 5.85 4.22
C ALA A 30 7.43 6.48 2.86
N GLY A 31 6.73 6.15 1.79
CA GLY A 31 6.97 6.67 0.44
C GLY A 31 7.80 5.72 -0.45
N PHE A 32 8.22 4.57 0.07
CA PHE A 32 9.01 3.60 -0.71
C PHE A 32 8.23 3.03 -1.89
N PHE A 33 6.95 2.70 -1.73
CA PHE A 33 6.13 2.17 -2.83
C PHE A 33 6.00 3.21 -3.95
N THR A 34 5.68 4.43 -3.60
CA THR A 34 5.60 5.54 -4.57
C THR A 34 6.93 5.77 -5.27
N SER A 35 8.04 5.73 -4.54
CA SER A 35 9.39 5.88 -5.11
C SER A 35 9.68 4.78 -6.14
N ILE A 36 9.35 3.52 -5.86
CA ILE A 36 9.57 2.42 -6.81
C ILE A 36 8.66 2.57 -8.04
N TRP A 37 7.37 2.89 -7.87
CA TRP A 37 6.48 3.16 -9.00
C TRP A 37 6.98 4.29 -9.89
N SER A 38 7.60 5.32 -9.32
CA SER A 38 8.14 6.47 -10.08
C SER A 38 9.37 6.13 -10.94
N LEU A 39 10.04 5.02 -10.69
CA LEU A 39 11.19 4.55 -11.49
C LEU A 39 10.77 3.87 -12.79
N GLN A 40 9.52 3.45 -12.89
CA GLN A 40 8.99 2.84 -14.11
C GLN A 40 8.82 3.90 -15.21
N THR A 41 9.20 3.56 -16.44
CA THR A 41 9.31 4.52 -17.58
C THR A 41 8.00 5.27 -17.83
N GLU A 42 6.85 4.58 -17.72
CA GLU A 42 5.53 5.15 -17.99
C GLU A 42 4.90 5.85 -16.78
N ALA A 43 5.63 6.00 -15.67
CA ALA A 43 5.09 6.51 -14.40
C ALA A 43 4.37 7.87 -14.56
N GLY A 44 4.87 8.75 -15.41
CA GLY A 44 4.24 10.05 -15.71
C GLY A 44 2.84 9.95 -16.30
N ASN A 45 2.48 8.82 -16.88
CA ASN A 45 1.17 8.60 -17.47
C ASN A 45 0.12 8.14 -16.46
N TYR A 46 0.51 7.45 -15.38
CA TYR A 46 -0.43 6.82 -14.44
C TYR A 46 -0.26 7.25 -12.98
N LEU A 47 0.94 7.59 -12.51
CA LEU A 47 1.16 7.94 -11.10
C LEU A 47 0.57 9.31 -10.79
N GLN A 48 -0.58 9.33 -10.11
CA GLN A 48 -1.29 10.56 -9.77
C GLN A 48 -0.68 11.26 -8.55
N GLY A 49 -0.25 10.48 -7.55
CA GLY A 49 0.38 10.98 -6.34
C GLY A 49 0.22 10.06 -5.15
N SER A 50 0.75 10.50 -4.02
CA SER A 50 0.65 9.74 -2.77
C SER A 50 0.64 10.62 -1.54
N ILE A 51 0.23 10.03 -0.41
CA ILE A 51 0.34 10.60 0.93
C ILE A 51 1.14 9.67 1.83
N VAL A 52 2.18 10.20 2.47
CA VAL A 52 2.87 9.51 3.57
C VAL A 52 2.19 9.89 4.88
N CYS A 53 1.51 8.94 5.50
CA CYS A 53 0.74 9.10 6.74
C CYS A 53 1.31 8.23 7.85
N TYR A 54 2.61 8.41 8.14
CA TYR A 54 3.35 7.62 9.12
C TYR A 54 2.83 7.80 10.54
N ALA A 55 2.61 9.04 10.97
CA ALA A 55 2.02 9.35 12.26
C ALA A 55 0.50 9.13 12.26
N GLU A 56 -0.05 8.71 13.40
CA GLU A 56 -1.51 8.53 13.57
C GLU A 56 -2.29 9.82 13.31
N ASP A 57 -1.78 10.96 13.76
CA ASP A 57 -2.40 12.27 13.53
C ASP A 57 -2.58 12.60 12.05
N VAL A 58 -1.67 12.14 11.19
CA VAL A 58 -1.80 12.33 9.74
C VAL A 58 -2.89 11.42 9.18
N LYS A 59 -3.00 10.17 9.65
CA LYS A 59 -4.10 9.28 9.28
C LYS A 59 -5.46 9.90 9.65
N ILE A 60 -5.55 10.45 10.87
CA ILE A 60 -6.79 11.05 11.39
C ILE A 60 -7.13 12.34 10.65
N ASN A 61 -6.19 13.28 10.58
CA ASN A 61 -6.48 14.64 10.15
C ASN A 61 -6.48 14.80 8.62
N VAL A 62 -5.77 13.95 7.88
CA VAL A 62 -5.65 14.06 6.42
C VAL A 62 -6.51 13.02 5.70
N LEU A 63 -6.52 11.78 6.18
CA LEU A 63 -7.28 10.68 5.58
C LEU A 63 -8.61 10.42 6.29
N ASN A 64 -8.95 11.22 7.32
CA ASN A 64 -10.19 11.08 8.10
C ASN A 64 -10.38 9.69 8.73
N VAL A 65 -9.29 8.98 9.05
CA VAL A 65 -9.37 7.70 9.77
C VAL A 65 -9.95 7.95 11.17
N PRO A 66 -11.05 7.29 11.57
CA PRO A 66 -11.63 7.49 12.89
C PRO A 66 -10.64 7.11 14.01
N ASN A 67 -10.42 8.02 14.96
CA ASN A 67 -9.57 7.74 16.13
C ASN A 67 -10.06 6.52 16.93
N SER A 68 -11.38 6.32 16.98
CA SER A 68 -11.99 5.13 17.60
C SER A 68 -11.56 3.83 16.93
N LEU A 69 -11.37 3.84 15.60
CA LEU A 69 -10.92 2.67 14.83
C LEU A 69 -9.47 2.32 15.18
N ILE A 70 -8.61 3.33 15.26
CA ILE A 70 -7.20 3.14 15.66
C ILE A 70 -7.11 2.59 17.09
N LYS A 71 -7.91 3.14 18.02
CA LYS A 71 -7.95 2.65 19.42
C LYS A 71 -8.45 1.21 19.54
N GLN A 72 -9.35 0.79 18.66
CA GLN A 72 -9.96 -0.54 18.71
C GLN A 72 -9.08 -1.60 18.04
N TYR A 73 -8.45 -1.29 16.92
CA TYR A 73 -7.75 -2.28 16.07
C TYR A 73 -6.24 -2.07 15.97
N SER A 74 -5.70 -0.97 16.50
CA SER A 74 -4.34 -0.47 16.31
C SER A 74 -4.13 0.22 14.93
N ALA A 75 -3.12 1.10 14.87
CA ALA A 75 -2.78 1.83 13.65
C ALA A 75 -2.28 0.90 12.52
N GLU A 76 -1.77 -0.27 12.88
CA GLU A 76 -1.34 -1.34 11.98
C GLU A 76 -2.39 -2.48 12.01
N SER A 77 -3.44 -2.33 11.20
CA SER A 77 -4.53 -3.32 11.06
C SER A 77 -5.18 -3.22 9.68
N ILE A 78 -5.90 -4.25 9.28
CA ILE A 78 -6.68 -4.24 8.02
C ILE A 78 -7.72 -3.13 8.05
N GLU A 79 -8.43 -2.98 9.16
CA GLU A 79 -9.51 -2.02 9.32
C GLU A 79 -9.04 -0.57 9.16
N VAL A 80 -7.88 -0.25 9.74
CA VAL A 80 -7.26 1.07 9.60
C VAL A 80 -6.72 1.26 8.18
N THR A 81 -6.13 0.22 7.57
CA THR A 81 -5.62 0.30 6.19
C THR A 81 -6.76 0.51 5.19
N GLU A 82 -7.90 -0.15 5.35
CA GLU A 82 -9.10 0.07 4.55
C GLU A 82 -9.66 1.49 4.74
N SER A 83 -9.69 1.98 5.97
CA SER A 83 -10.12 3.36 6.25
C SER A 83 -9.18 4.40 5.62
N MET A 84 -7.85 4.15 5.63
CA MET A 84 -6.88 4.99 4.92
C MET A 84 -7.15 5.01 3.42
N LEU A 85 -7.48 3.87 2.83
CA LEU A 85 -7.80 3.76 1.41
C LEU A 85 -9.07 4.55 1.05
N GLU A 86 -10.11 4.52 1.88
CA GLU A 86 -11.30 5.33 1.66
C GLU A 86 -11.00 6.84 1.74
N GLY A 87 -10.17 7.27 2.70
CA GLY A 87 -9.70 8.66 2.78
C GLY A 87 -8.88 9.06 1.57
N LEU A 88 -8.02 8.16 1.07
CA LEU A 88 -7.21 8.38 -0.13
C LEU A 88 -8.05 8.60 -1.38
N LYS A 89 -9.15 7.84 -1.57
CA LYS A 89 -10.08 8.01 -2.69
C LYS A 89 -10.66 9.42 -2.78
N ILE A 90 -10.86 10.05 -1.63
CA ILE A 90 -11.37 11.42 -1.54
C ILE A 90 -10.24 12.43 -1.75
N LEU A 91 -9.06 12.19 -1.15
CA LEU A 91 -7.94 13.12 -1.17
C LEU A 91 -7.25 13.18 -2.53
N ILE A 92 -6.98 12.01 -3.14
CA ILE A 92 -6.30 11.87 -4.44
C ILE A 92 -7.10 10.89 -5.30
N PRO A 93 -8.18 11.36 -5.95
CA PRO A 93 -8.99 10.50 -6.82
C PRO A 93 -8.16 9.85 -7.94
N ALA A 94 -8.34 8.56 -8.13
CA ALA A 94 -7.66 7.75 -9.14
C ALA A 94 -8.54 6.53 -9.50
N ASP A 95 -8.11 5.72 -10.46
CA ASP A 95 -8.79 4.46 -10.80
C ASP A 95 -8.37 3.31 -9.90
N ILE A 96 -7.10 3.35 -9.49
CA ILE A 96 -6.46 2.37 -8.61
C ILE A 96 -5.94 3.08 -7.36
N HIS A 97 -6.29 2.54 -6.20
CA HIS A 97 -5.80 3.05 -4.92
C HIS A 97 -5.11 1.93 -4.16
N ILE A 98 -3.95 2.22 -3.57
CA ILE A 98 -3.19 1.31 -2.72
C ILE A 98 -3.01 1.97 -1.36
N ALA A 99 -3.37 1.27 -0.29
CA ALA A 99 -3.04 1.66 1.07
C ALA A 99 -2.18 0.58 1.75
N VAL A 100 -1.19 1.00 2.52
CA VAL A 100 -0.28 0.09 3.22
C VAL A 100 0.07 0.60 4.62
N THR A 101 -0.03 -0.30 5.60
CA THR A 101 0.48 -0.13 6.97
C THR A 101 1.28 -1.35 7.39
N GLY A 102 2.02 -1.26 8.48
CA GLY A 102 2.70 -2.42 9.05
C GLY A 102 3.80 -2.06 10.04
N LYS A 103 4.45 -3.08 10.58
CA LYS A 103 5.60 -2.99 11.47
C LYS A 103 6.84 -3.57 10.79
N ALA A 104 7.80 -2.73 10.41
CA ALA A 104 9.02 -3.21 9.74
C ALA A 104 10.11 -3.70 10.71
N PHE A 105 10.05 -3.33 11.99
CA PHE A 105 11.06 -3.68 12.99
C PHE A 105 10.46 -3.81 14.39
N SER A 106 11.13 -4.58 15.26
CA SER A 106 10.82 -4.69 16.69
C SER A 106 11.32 -3.48 17.47
N GLY A 107 10.58 -3.05 18.49
CA GLY A 107 11.01 -1.97 19.39
C GLY A 107 9.94 -0.94 19.73
N CYS A 108 8.78 -0.99 19.09
CA CYS A 108 7.55 -0.36 19.59
C CYS A 108 6.79 -1.37 20.41
N GLU A 109 6.04 -0.96 21.43
CA GLU A 109 5.23 -1.85 22.27
C GLU A 109 4.43 -2.81 21.39
N ASP A 110 4.67 -4.11 21.54
CA ASP A 110 3.91 -5.14 20.84
C ASP A 110 2.48 -5.14 21.41
N ASN A 111 1.58 -4.49 20.69
CA ASN A 111 0.17 -4.76 20.89
C ASN A 111 -0.08 -6.22 20.49
N ASN A 112 -0.84 -6.96 21.30
CA ASN A 112 -1.06 -8.40 21.18
C ASN A 112 -1.54 -8.90 19.80
N ASN A 113 -1.73 -8.02 18.82
CA ASN A 113 -2.30 -8.33 17.51
C ASN A 113 -1.36 -8.11 16.30
N THR A 114 -0.20 -7.45 16.48
CA THR A 114 0.75 -7.15 15.38
C THR A 114 2.18 -7.36 15.80
N SER A 115 2.94 -8.13 15.01
CA SER A 115 4.35 -8.44 15.21
C SER A 115 5.22 -7.68 14.21
N ALA A 116 6.50 -7.50 14.51
CA ALA A 116 7.48 -7.05 13.51
C ALA A 116 7.43 -7.98 12.28
N GLY A 117 7.37 -7.41 11.10
CA GLY A 117 7.16 -8.12 9.83
C GLY A 117 5.71 -8.19 9.36
N ASP A 118 4.73 -7.87 10.21
CA ASP A 118 3.32 -7.82 9.78
C ASP A 118 3.08 -6.59 8.89
N VAL A 119 2.49 -6.82 7.72
CA VAL A 119 2.11 -5.78 6.77
C VAL A 119 0.66 -6.00 6.31
N PHE A 120 -0.07 -4.92 6.22
CA PHE A 120 -1.47 -4.85 5.80
C PHE A 120 -1.55 -4.05 4.51
N LEU A 121 -2.10 -4.66 3.47
CA LEU A 121 -2.27 -4.11 2.14
C LEU A 121 -3.74 -4.06 1.79
N CYS A 122 -4.21 -2.93 1.25
CA CYS A 122 -5.54 -2.81 0.68
C CYS A 122 -5.42 -2.16 -0.70
N ILE A 123 -6.06 -2.76 -1.69
CA ILE A 123 -6.07 -2.28 -3.08
C ILE A 123 -7.51 -2.22 -3.57
N SER A 124 -7.87 -1.10 -4.19
CA SER A 124 -9.14 -0.98 -4.89
C SER A 124 -8.94 -0.62 -6.36
N PHE A 125 -9.76 -1.24 -7.20
CA PHE A 125 -9.91 -0.94 -8.60
C PHE A 125 -11.38 -1.07 -8.99
N GLN A 126 -11.96 0.00 -9.54
CA GLN A 126 -13.40 0.07 -9.83
C GLN A 126 -14.24 -0.26 -8.57
N ASN A 127 -15.04 -1.34 -8.60
CA ASN A 127 -15.87 -1.79 -7.48
C ASN A 127 -15.25 -2.97 -6.71
N VAL A 128 -13.99 -3.33 -7.01
CA VAL A 128 -13.28 -4.43 -6.36
C VAL A 128 -12.38 -3.86 -5.29
N LEU A 129 -12.51 -4.38 -4.06
CA LEU A 129 -11.58 -4.15 -2.95
C LEU A 129 -10.96 -5.48 -2.56
N LYS A 130 -9.65 -5.53 -2.46
CA LYS A 130 -8.93 -6.67 -1.87
C LYS A 130 -8.02 -6.20 -0.76
N SER A 131 -8.06 -6.94 0.33
CA SER A 131 -7.22 -6.71 1.52
C SER A 131 -6.41 -7.96 1.82
N LEU A 132 -5.16 -7.77 2.25
CA LEU A 132 -4.22 -8.85 2.52
C LEU A 132 -3.36 -8.50 3.74
N LYS A 133 -3.27 -9.43 4.69
CA LYS A 133 -2.23 -9.43 5.72
C LYS A 133 -1.13 -10.40 5.29
N ILE A 134 0.12 -9.95 5.31
CA ILE A 134 1.30 -10.81 5.16
C ILE A 134 2.19 -10.70 6.38
N HIS A 135 3.01 -11.72 6.60
CA HIS A 135 4.09 -11.69 7.58
C HIS A 135 5.42 -11.89 6.85
N CYS A 136 6.23 -10.83 6.82
CA CYS A 136 7.56 -10.85 6.23
C CYS A 136 8.56 -11.42 7.23
N ASN A 137 9.21 -12.54 6.87
CA ASN A 137 10.27 -13.14 7.68
C ASN A 137 11.65 -12.53 7.42
N SER A 138 11.69 -11.25 7.10
CA SER A 138 12.87 -10.54 6.65
C SER A 138 13.78 -10.13 7.81
N ARG A 139 15.08 -9.94 7.51
CA ARG A 139 16.11 -9.67 8.50
C ARG A 139 16.18 -8.21 8.94
N ASN A 140 15.62 -7.31 8.14
CA ASN A 140 15.67 -5.86 8.40
C ASN A 140 14.51 -5.15 7.69
N ALA A 141 14.28 -3.89 8.07
CA ALA A 141 13.18 -3.09 7.55
C ALA A 141 13.19 -2.90 6.02
N ALA A 142 14.37 -2.79 5.40
CA ALA A 142 14.47 -2.60 3.95
C ALA A 142 13.98 -3.85 3.19
N GLU A 143 14.29 -5.04 3.71
CA GLU A 143 13.78 -6.30 3.14
C GLU A 143 12.26 -6.41 3.32
N VAL A 144 11.70 -5.99 4.48
CA VAL A 144 10.25 -5.93 4.69
C VAL A 144 9.58 -5.01 3.66
N PHE A 145 10.19 -3.85 3.36
CA PHE A 145 9.67 -2.92 2.35
C PHE A 145 9.64 -3.55 0.95
N ILE A 146 10.73 -4.24 0.56
CA ILE A 146 10.82 -4.90 -0.75
C ILE A 146 9.82 -6.07 -0.85
N GLU A 147 9.73 -6.90 0.18
CA GLU A 147 8.81 -8.04 0.23
C GLU A 147 7.35 -7.57 0.17
N SER A 148 7.00 -6.56 0.95
CA SER A 148 5.66 -5.98 0.96
C SER A 148 5.31 -5.30 -0.38
N PHE A 149 6.27 -4.66 -1.04
CA PHE A 149 6.07 -4.10 -2.37
C PHE A 149 5.77 -5.19 -3.40
N ASN A 150 6.57 -6.26 -3.44
CA ASN A 150 6.32 -7.38 -4.35
C ASN A 150 4.95 -8.03 -4.09
N ALA A 151 4.56 -8.19 -2.82
CA ALA A 151 3.22 -8.68 -2.47
C ALA A 151 2.11 -7.73 -2.94
N SER A 152 2.37 -6.41 -2.94
CA SER A 152 1.41 -5.44 -3.47
C SER A 152 1.24 -5.54 -4.99
N LEU A 153 2.30 -5.89 -5.73
CA LEU A 153 2.20 -6.16 -7.17
C LEU A 153 1.34 -7.40 -7.45
N ASP A 154 1.50 -8.47 -6.64
CA ASP A 154 0.69 -9.70 -6.77
C ASP A 154 -0.79 -9.42 -6.45
N LEU A 155 -1.04 -8.66 -5.40
CA LEU A 155 -2.40 -8.26 -5.01
C LEU A 155 -3.05 -7.38 -6.07
N LEU A 156 -2.31 -6.40 -6.63
CA LEU A 156 -2.79 -5.53 -7.70
C LEU A 156 -3.14 -6.34 -8.94
N GLU A 157 -2.25 -7.20 -9.42
CA GLU A 157 -2.47 -8.07 -10.57
C GLU A 157 -3.78 -8.87 -10.41
N SER A 158 -3.96 -9.49 -9.23
CA SER A 158 -5.17 -10.25 -8.92
C SER A 158 -6.44 -9.37 -8.82
N THR A 159 -6.28 -8.09 -8.45
CA THR A 159 -7.41 -7.15 -8.30
C THR A 159 -7.90 -6.65 -9.65
N ILE A 160 -6.97 -6.38 -10.58
CA ILE A 160 -7.30 -5.88 -11.92
C ILE A 160 -7.67 -7.02 -12.90
N GLY A 161 -7.48 -8.29 -12.51
CA GLY A 161 -7.85 -9.45 -13.33
C GLY A 161 -6.96 -9.65 -14.56
N VAL A 162 -5.71 -9.23 -14.50
CA VAL A 162 -4.71 -9.49 -15.56
C VAL A 162 -4.02 -10.81 -15.23
N ASP A 163 -4.38 -11.87 -15.94
CA ASP A 163 -3.71 -13.16 -15.83
C ASP A 163 -2.28 -13.06 -16.40
N SER A 164 -1.34 -13.67 -15.71
CA SER A 164 0.01 -13.91 -16.22
C SER A 164 -0.08 -14.80 -17.47
N LYS A 165 0.17 -14.23 -18.64
CA LYS A 165 0.39 -15.01 -19.85
C LYS A 165 1.81 -15.46 -19.93
#